data_06241887ea0c60a04e2601cf5c9dd38b
#
_entry.id   06241887ea0c60a04e2601cf5c9dd38b
#
_cell.length_a   1.000
_cell.length_b   1.000
_cell.length_c   1.000
_cell.angle_alpha   90.00
_cell.angle_beta   90.00
_cell.angle_gamma   90.00
#
_symmetry.space_group_name_H-M   'P 1'
#
loop_
_entity.id
_entity.type
_entity.pdbx_description
1 polymer ?
#
loop_
_entity_poly.entity_id
_entity_poly.type
_entity_poly.pdbx_seq_one_letter_code
_entity_poly.pdbx_strand_id
1 'polypeptide(L)'
;MKKYLPYFIFIIIVSPIISQDSDVSVKNLKVGDIAPDWSLRTEFNKYEFLKNWTVKKNRQLRTPSVQPDRHVVIFVFFATWCPPCVDQLLPLEKVYQKYKDRKVKFFIIDETDPNSDSPDTRTMFSEKNINIPFLRDNWTLGRKYGIRAIPTIFVVDKYGVIQNIRVAYNDEEDFVGELSKIIDSIL
;
A
#
# COMPACT_ATOMS: atom_id res chain seq x y z
N MET A 1 2.79 17.01 -78.80
CA MET A 1 2.39 15.94 -77.83
C MET A 1 2.91 16.37 -76.45
N LYS A 2 2.02 16.88 -75.56
CA LYS A 2 2.38 17.31 -74.20
C LYS A 2 2.20 16.12 -73.26
N LYS A 3 3.28 15.64 -72.63
CA LYS A 3 3.25 14.61 -71.60
C LYS A 3 2.88 15.24 -70.24
N TYR A 4 1.71 14.84 -69.71
CA TYR A 4 1.34 15.18 -68.34
C TYR A 4 1.94 14.16 -67.39
N LEU A 5 2.76 14.65 -66.44
CA LEU A 5 3.34 13.89 -65.36
C LEU A 5 2.37 13.94 -64.16
N PRO A 6 1.87 12.84 -63.64
CA PRO A 6 0.94 12.88 -62.49
C PRO A 6 1.75 13.17 -61.21
N TYR A 7 1.42 14.27 -60.54
CA TYR A 7 1.89 14.54 -59.19
C TYR A 7 1.17 13.63 -58.19
N PHE A 8 1.91 12.70 -57.61
CA PHE A 8 1.44 11.94 -56.44
C PHE A 8 1.53 12.83 -55.20
N ILE A 9 0.40 13.31 -54.72
CA ILE A 9 0.32 14.00 -53.44
C ILE A 9 0.36 12.93 -52.35
N PHE A 10 1.48 12.82 -51.63
CA PHE A 10 1.59 12.02 -50.42
C PHE A 10 0.90 12.78 -49.27
N ILE A 11 -0.33 12.37 -48.93
CA ILE A 11 -1.02 12.85 -47.72
C ILE A 11 -0.39 12.13 -46.54
N ILE A 12 0.48 12.81 -45.80
CA ILE A 12 0.99 12.34 -44.53
C ILE A 12 -0.17 12.50 -43.50
N ILE A 13 -0.82 11.43 -43.17
CA ILE A 13 -1.78 11.39 -42.07
C ILE A 13 -0.95 11.41 -40.78
N VAL A 14 -0.79 12.58 -40.18
CA VAL A 14 -0.25 12.74 -38.83
C VAL A 14 -1.37 12.34 -37.88
N SER A 15 -1.35 11.09 -37.43
CA SER A 15 -2.22 10.66 -36.35
C SER A 15 -1.80 11.38 -35.07
N PRO A 16 -2.70 12.07 -34.36
CA PRO A 16 -2.38 12.60 -33.05
C PRO A 16 -2.10 11.41 -32.12
N ILE A 17 -0.88 11.34 -31.60
CA ILE A 17 -0.56 10.47 -30.46
C ILE A 17 -1.33 11.07 -29.28
N ILE A 18 -2.51 10.50 -29.01
CA ILE A 18 -3.23 10.76 -27.77
C ILE A 18 -2.38 10.10 -26.70
N SER A 19 -1.57 10.91 -26.02
CA SER A 19 -0.96 10.53 -24.76
C SER A 19 -2.13 10.18 -23.82
N GLN A 20 -2.31 8.89 -23.56
CA GLN A 20 -3.16 8.46 -22.46
C GLN A 20 -2.42 8.87 -21.17
N ASP A 21 -2.69 10.09 -20.74
CA ASP A 21 -2.48 10.50 -19.37
C ASP A 21 -3.25 9.50 -18.51
N SER A 22 -2.50 8.64 -17.82
CA SER A 22 -3.11 7.71 -16.85
C SER A 22 -3.60 8.56 -15.69
N ASP A 23 -4.81 9.06 -15.84
CA ASP A 23 -5.59 9.70 -14.79
C ASP A 23 -5.60 8.73 -13.60
N VAL A 24 -4.76 8.99 -12.59
CA VAL A 24 -4.75 8.28 -11.33
C VAL A 24 -6.03 8.69 -10.61
N SER A 25 -7.13 8.09 -11.03
CA SER A 25 -8.41 8.22 -10.37
C SER A 25 -8.23 7.89 -8.89
N VAL A 26 -8.26 8.92 -8.04
CA VAL A 26 -8.24 8.78 -6.58
C VAL A 26 -9.49 7.99 -6.20
N LYS A 27 -9.32 6.70 -5.99
CA LYS A 27 -10.40 5.79 -5.66
C LYS A 27 -10.74 5.97 -4.18
N ASN A 28 -11.98 6.32 -3.87
CA ASN A 28 -12.50 6.18 -2.53
C ASN A 28 -12.67 4.69 -2.22
N LEU A 29 -11.62 4.05 -1.71
CA LEU A 29 -11.64 2.64 -1.35
C LEU A 29 -12.56 2.40 -0.16
N LYS A 30 -13.26 1.27 -0.18
CA LYS A 30 -14.18 0.82 0.88
C LYS A 30 -13.96 -0.65 1.20
N VAL A 31 -14.49 -1.08 2.33
CA VAL A 31 -14.54 -2.50 2.70
C VAL A 31 -15.25 -3.29 1.60
N GLY A 32 -14.67 -4.43 1.23
CA GLY A 32 -15.11 -5.28 0.12
C GLY A 32 -14.41 -5.01 -1.22
N ASP A 33 -13.73 -3.88 -1.38
CA ASP A 33 -12.94 -3.61 -2.59
C ASP A 33 -11.66 -4.47 -2.63
N ILE A 34 -11.17 -4.73 -3.83
CA ILE A 34 -9.82 -5.30 -4.01
C ILE A 34 -8.79 -4.22 -3.75
N ALA A 35 -7.90 -4.49 -2.81
CA ALA A 35 -6.78 -3.60 -2.51
C ALA A 35 -5.92 -3.37 -3.77
N PRO A 36 -5.64 -2.13 -4.16
CA PRO A 36 -4.72 -1.84 -5.26
C PRO A 36 -3.33 -2.42 -4.97
N ASP A 37 -2.75 -3.13 -5.94
CA ASP A 37 -1.38 -3.64 -5.80
C ASP A 37 -0.39 -2.50 -5.54
N TRP A 38 0.62 -2.80 -4.73
CA TRP A 38 1.75 -1.90 -4.50
C TRP A 38 3.07 -2.65 -4.53
N SER A 39 4.10 -1.88 -4.80
CA SER A 39 5.50 -2.27 -4.73
C SER A 39 6.25 -1.12 -4.09
N LEU A 40 6.78 -1.35 -2.89
CA LEU A 40 7.48 -0.34 -2.12
C LEU A 40 8.86 -0.81 -1.70
N ARG A 41 9.74 0.14 -1.44
CA ARG A 41 11.12 -0.13 -1.06
C ARG A 41 11.24 -0.32 0.44
N THR A 42 11.87 -1.42 0.85
CA THR A 42 12.25 -1.67 2.25
C THR A 42 13.42 -0.78 2.67
N GLU A 43 13.65 -0.69 3.96
CA GLU A 43 14.84 -0.03 4.52
C GLU A 43 16.18 -0.61 4.02
N PHE A 44 16.20 -1.87 3.58
CA PHE A 44 17.37 -2.56 3.03
C PHE A 44 17.49 -2.45 1.50
N ASN A 45 16.82 -1.47 0.89
CA ASN A 45 16.85 -1.25 -0.56
C ASN A 45 16.30 -2.39 -1.41
N LYS A 46 15.50 -3.28 -0.83
CA LYS A 46 14.77 -4.35 -1.52
C LYS A 46 13.34 -3.90 -1.77
N TYR A 47 12.65 -4.54 -2.71
CA TYR A 47 11.25 -4.27 -2.96
C TYR A 47 10.35 -5.30 -2.30
N GLU A 48 9.29 -4.83 -1.66
CA GLU A 48 8.18 -5.63 -1.14
C GLU A 48 6.93 -5.40 -1.98
N PHE A 49 6.11 -6.44 -2.14
CA PHE A 49 4.94 -6.40 -3.02
C PHE A 49 3.72 -6.99 -2.29
N LEU A 50 2.57 -6.32 -2.36
CA LEU A 50 1.32 -6.86 -1.79
C LEU A 50 0.98 -8.24 -2.38
N LYS A 51 1.17 -8.41 -3.70
CA LYS A 51 0.91 -9.67 -4.41
C LYS A 51 1.74 -10.88 -3.94
N ASN A 52 2.80 -10.66 -3.16
CA ASN A 52 3.60 -11.75 -2.58
C ASN A 52 2.84 -12.45 -1.44
N TRP A 53 1.94 -11.74 -0.79
CA TRP A 53 1.24 -12.18 0.40
C TRP A 53 -0.23 -12.51 0.17
N THR A 54 -0.84 -11.95 -0.87
CA THR A 54 -2.27 -12.09 -1.15
C THR A 54 -2.49 -12.73 -2.52
N VAL A 55 -3.70 -13.29 -2.72
CA VAL A 55 -4.15 -13.78 -4.03
C VAL A 55 -5.38 -13.00 -4.44
N LYS A 56 -5.35 -12.37 -5.60
CA LYS A 56 -6.54 -11.70 -6.15
C LYS A 56 -7.66 -12.70 -6.37
N LYS A 57 -8.84 -12.41 -5.83
CA LYS A 57 -10.07 -13.18 -6.07
C LYS A 57 -10.29 -13.32 -7.58
N ASN A 58 -10.54 -14.56 -8.06
CA ASN A 58 -10.74 -14.93 -9.47
C ASN A 58 -9.50 -14.95 -10.39
N ARG A 59 -8.29 -14.77 -9.91
CA ARG A 59 -7.13 -15.14 -10.73
C ARG A 59 -6.93 -16.65 -10.66
N GLN A 60 -6.80 -17.25 -11.84
CA GLN A 60 -6.42 -18.66 -11.95
C GLN A 60 -5.13 -18.86 -11.15
N LEU A 61 -5.18 -19.71 -10.14
CA LEU A 61 -4.06 -19.99 -9.26
C LEU A 61 -2.92 -20.56 -10.12
N ARG A 62 -1.76 -19.93 -10.06
CA ARG A 62 -0.54 -20.54 -10.60
C ARG A 62 -0.28 -21.85 -9.87
N THR A 63 0.59 -22.69 -10.44
CA THR A 63 0.97 -23.97 -9.79
C THR A 63 1.34 -23.75 -8.32
N PRO A 64 1.06 -24.72 -7.42
CA PRO A 64 1.30 -24.57 -5.97
C PRO A 64 2.71 -24.10 -5.61
N SER A 65 3.73 -24.47 -6.39
CA SER A 65 5.12 -24.06 -6.21
C SER A 65 5.41 -22.59 -6.49
N VAL A 66 4.48 -21.86 -7.10
CA VAL A 66 4.63 -20.43 -7.48
C VAL A 66 3.61 -19.54 -6.77
N GLN A 67 2.74 -20.13 -5.95
CA GLN A 67 1.78 -19.34 -5.17
C GLN A 67 2.49 -18.75 -3.95
N PRO A 68 2.33 -17.44 -3.70
CA PRO A 68 2.77 -16.86 -2.44
C PRO A 68 2.00 -17.52 -1.30
N ASP A 69 2.65 -17.67 -0.16
CA ASP A 69 1.95 -17.97 1.08
C ASP A 69 0.90 -16.89 1.31
N ARG A 70 -0.35 -17.34 1.47
CA ARG A 70 -1.48 -16.43 1.63
C ARG A 70 -1.53 -15.92 3.05
N HIS A 71 -1.48 -14.59 3.18
CA HIS A 71 -1.49 -13.91 4.48
C HIS A 71 -2.58 -12.86 4.52
N VAL A 72 -3.09 -12.61 5.71
CA VAL A 72 -3.72 -11.34 6.04
C VAL A 72 -2.61 -10.28 6.03
N VAL A 73 -2.85 -9.14 5.40
CA VAL A 73 -1.88 -8.05 5.32
C VAL A 73 -2.46 -6.82 5.98
N ILE A 74 -1.75 -6.32 6.98
CA ILE A 74 -2.08 -5.07 7.66
C ILE A 74 -1.01 -4.05 7.26
N PHE A 75 -1.42 -2.90 6.77
CA PHE A 75 -0.50 -1.81 6.52
C PHE A 75 -1.08 -0.48 6.95
N VAL A 76 -0.20 0.37 7.45
CA VAL A 76 -0.53 1.63 8.12
C VAL A 76 0.22 2.75 7.46
N PHE A 77 -0.49 3.75 6.94
CA PHE A 77 0.11 4.99 6.47
C PHE A 77 0.50 5.85 7.68
N PHE A 78 1.76 6.23 7.72
CA PHE A 78 2.43 6.80 8.88
C PHE A 78 3.42 7.89 8.45
N ALA A 79 3.68 8.84 9.34
CA ALA A 79 4.84 9.72 9.23
C ALA A 79 5.37 10.08 10.62
N THR A 80 6.66 10.31 10.75
CA THR A 80 7.31 10.62 12.04
C THR A 80 6.91 11.96 12.63
N TRP A 81 6.46 12.89 11.81
CA TRP A 81 5.95 14.20 12.20
C TRP A 81 4.48 14.21 12.63
N CYS A 82 3.81 13.06 12.60
CA CYS A 82 2.38 12.93 12.90
C CYS A 82 2.21 12.40 14.35
N PRO A 83 1.84 13.24 15.35
CA PRO A 83 1.74 12.79 16.73
C PRO A 83 0.85 11.58 16.94
N PRO A 84 -0.43 11.52 16.45
CA PRO A 84 -1.26 10.35 16.65
C PRO A 84 -0.72 9.10 15.95
N CYS A 85 0.10 9.24 14.89
CA CYS A 85 0.78 8.11 14.28
C CYS A 85 1.84 7.53 15.21
N VAL A 86 2.60 8.40 15.88
CA VAL A 86 3.65 8.02 16.83
C VAL A 86 3.03 7.36 18.08
N ASP A 87 1.91 7.87 18.58
CA ASP A 87 1.20 7.32 19.73
C ASP A 87 0.63 5.92 19.44
N GLN A 88 0.22 5.68 18.19
CA GLN A 88 -0.30 4.38 17.74
C GLN A 88 0.78 3.29 17.67
N LEU A 89 2.07 3.62 17.56
CA LEU A 89 3.14 2.64 17.32
C LEU A 89 3.19 1.54 18.38
N LEU A 90 3.16 1.89 19.67
CA LEU A 90 3.26 0.89 20.74
C LEU A 90 2.04 -0.05 20.81
N PRO A 91 0.79 0.44 20.74
CA PRO A 91 -0.38 -0.43 20.59
C PRO A 91 -0.31 -1.33 19.36
N LEU A 92 0.14 -0.80 18.23
CA LEU A 92 0.28 -1.58 16.98
C LEU A 92 1.38 -2.64 17.11
N GLU A 93 2.51 -2.33 17.76
CA GLU A 93 3.58 -3.28 18.04
C GLU A 93 3.08 -4.44 18.91
N LYS A 94 2.22 -4.18 19.90
CA LYS A 94 1.58 -5.26 20.71
C LYS A 94 0.78 -6.22 19.83
N VAL A 95 0.01 -5.70 18.89
CA VAL A 95 -0.73 -6.53 17.93
C VAL A 95 0.25 -7.29 17.03
N TYR A 96 1.27 -6.63 16.49
CA TYR A 96 2.29 -7.27 15.68
C TYR A 96 2.94 -8.45 16.40
N GLN A 97 3.39 -8.27 17.64
CA GLN A 97 4.01 -9.34 18.43
C GLN A 97 3.08 -10.54 18.65
N LYS A 98 1.76 -10.31 18.78
CA LYS A 98 0.76 -11.37 18.91
C LYS A 98 0.61 -12.21 17.63
N TYR A 99 0.82 -11.61 16.44
CA TYR A 99 0.51 -12.25 15.16
C TYR A 99 1.70 -12.50 14.24
N LYS A 100 2.91 -12.01 14.55
CA LYS A 100 4.10 -12.08 13.68
C LYS A 100 4.49 -13.50 13.23
N ASP A 101 4.20 -14.50 14.07
CA ASP A 101 4.50 -15.91 13.79
C ASP A 101 3.29 -16.66 13.16
N ARG A 102 2.22 -15.93 12.82
CA ARG A 102 1.03 -16.46 12.15
C ARG A 102 1.01 -16.02 10.68
N LYS A 103 0.02 -16.46 9.92
CA LYS A 103 -0.16 -16.01 8.52
C LYS A 103 -0.72 -14.57 8.44
N VAL A 104 -0.02 -13.65 9.07
CA VAL A 104 -0.30 -12.21 9.07
C VAL A 104 0.99 -11.46 8.75
N LYS A 105 0.90 -10.46 7.88
CA LYS A 105 2.00 -9.53 7.58
C LYS A 105 1.61 -8.13 7.99
N PHE A 106 2.57 -7.43 8.58
CA PHE A 106 2.43 -6.04 8.96
C PHE A 106 3.45 -5.19 8.23
N PHE A 107 3.03 -4.01 7.80
CA PHE A 107 3.91 -3.02 7.21
C PHE A 107 3.50 -1.62 7.67
N ILE A 108 4.47 -0.79 7.98
CA ILE A 108 4.28 0.66 8.10
C ILE A 108 4.65 1.27 6.75
N ILE A 109 3.74 2.02 6.15
CA ILE A 109 3.99 2.79 4.94
C ILE A 109 4.44 4.16 5.38
N ASP A 110 5.74 4.40 5.28
CA ASP A 110 6.40 5.61 5.76
C ASP A 110 6.36 6.71 4.72
N GLU A 111 5.57 7.73 5.00
CA GLU A 111 5.38 8.94 4.21
C GLU A 111 6.29 10.10 4.66
N THR A 112 7.24 9.84 5.53
CA THR A 112 8.18 10.85 5.99
C THR A 112 9.13 11.25 4.86
N ASP A 113 9.20 12.53 4.54
CA ASP A 113 10.21 13.03 3.61
C ASP A 113 11.60 12.88 4.23
N PRO A 114 12.51 12.11 3.63
CA PRO A 114 13.85 11.89 4.16
C PRO A 114 14.72 13.16 4.14
N ASN A 115 14.29 14.22 3.44
CA ASN A 115 14.99 15.51 3.38
C ASN A 115 14.37 16.56 4.32
N SER A 116 13.35 16.19 5.07
CA SER A 116 12.73 17.10 6.07
C SER A 116 13.52 17.09 7.38
N ASP A 117 13.25 18.07 8.24
CA ASP A 117 13.76 18.12 9.61
C ASP A 117 13.06 17.13 10.57
N SER A 118 12.21 16.27 10.03
CA SER A 118 11.48 15.27 10.82
C SER A 118 12.42 14.15 11.29
N PRO A 119 12.17 13.54 12.47
CA PRO A 119 12.96 12.40 12.93
C PRO A 119 13.04 11.28 11.89
N ASP A 120 14.20 10.65 11.74
CA ASP A 120 14.33 9.49 10.87
C ASP A 120 13.54 8.29 11.44
N THR A 121 12.78 7.63 10.59
CA THR A 121 11.89 6.52 10.97
C THR A 121 12.64 5.36 11.62
N ARG A 122 13.82 5.00 11.10
CA ARG A 122 14.64 3.92 11.65
C ARG A 122 15.11 4.24 13.07
N THR A 123 15.59 5.47 13.29
CA THR A 123 16.02 5.95 14.60
C THR A 123 14.86 5.91 15.58
N MET A 124 13.71 6.48 15.22
CA MET A 124 12.51 6.47 16.05
C MET A 124 12.06 5.05 16.40
N PHE A 125 12.05 4.14 15.44
CA PHE A 125 11.64 2.74 15.66
C PHE A 125 12.60 2.02 16.60
N SER A 126 13.90 2.25 16.45
CA SER A 126 14.91 1.70 17.35
C SER A 126 14.72 2.20 18.79
N GLU A 127 14.53 3.50 18.98
CA GLU A 127 14.33 4.12 20.29
C GLU A 127 13.05 3.63 20.99
N LYS A 128 11.99 3.39 20.21
CA LYS A 128 10.68 2.93 20.70
C LYS A 128 10.55 1.40 20.73
N ASN A 129 11.58 0.64 20.34
CA ASN A 129 11.55 -0.82 20.22
C ASN A 129 10.41 -1.32 19.29
N ILE A 130 10.21 -0.65 18.16
CA ILE A 130 9.26 -1.06 17.13
C ILE A 130 9.94 -2.02 16.16
N ASN A 131 9.38 -3.22 16.01
CA ASN A 131 9.92 -4.28 15.14
C ASN A 131 9.08 -4.48 13.86
N ILE A 132 8.00 -3.73 13.71
CA ILE A 132 7.18 -3.78 12.51
C ILE A 132 8.00 -3.27 11.33
N PRO A 133 8.11 -4.04 10.22
CA PRO A 133 8.82 -3.57 9.04
C PRO A 133 8.18 -2.31 8.46
N PHE A 134 9.00 -1.34 8.05
CA PHE A 134 8.50 -0.19 7.33
C PHE A 134 8.97 -0.16 5.87
N LEU A 135 8.14 0.42 5.01
CA LEU A 135 8.33 0.57 3.58
C LEU A 135 8.27 2.06 3.24
N ARG A 136 9.22 2.51 2.45
CA ARG A 136 9.28 3.92 2.05
C ARG A 136 8.31 4.20 0.91
N ASP A 137 7.47 5.19 1.11
CA ASP A 137 6.65 5.82 0.06
C ASP A 137 6.98 7.33 -0.02
N ASN A 138 6.44 7.98 -0.99
CA ASN A 138 6.50 9.44 -1.16
C ASN A 138 5.11 9.97 -1.54
N TRP A 139 4.11 9.52 -0.84
CA TRP A 139 2.70 9.79 -1.09
C TRP A 139 2.16 9.24 -2.43
N THR A 140 2.92 8.44 -3.16
CA THR A 140 2.45 7.82 -4.40
C THR A 140 1.38 6.77 -4.09
N LEU A 141 1.66 5.90 -3.13
CA LEU A 141 0.69 4.93 -2.67
C LEU A 141 -0.43 5.61 -1.88
N GLY A 142 -0.09 6.58 -1.02
CA GLY A 142 -1.07 7.37 -0.29
C GLY A 142 -2.13 7.97 -1.22
N ARG A 143 -1.73 8.60 -2.31
CA ARG A 143 -2.66 9.13 -3.33
C ARG A 143 -3.47 8.01 -4.00
N LYS A 144 -2.84 6.90 -4.38
CA LYS A 144 -3.51 5.75 -5.01
C LYS A 144 -4.59 5.14 -4.12
N TYR A 145 -4.38 5.15 -2.81
CA TYR A 145 -5.32 4.66 -1.80
C TYR A 145 -6.33 5.73 -1.34
N GLY A 146 -6.22 6.94 -1.84
CA GLY A 146 -7.10 8.06 -1.48
C GLY A 146 -6.92 8.52 -0.03
N ILE A 147 -5.71 8.40 0.52
CA ILE A 147 -5.40 8.78 1.90
C ILE A 147 -5.55 10.30 2.05
N ARG A 148 -6.36 10.70 3.02
CA ARG A 148 -6.63 12.13 3.36
C ARG A 148 -6.18 12.49 4.76
N ALA A 149 -5.94 11.49 5.59
CA ALA A 149 -5.46 11.64 6.96
C ALA A 149 -4.60 10.44 7.37
N ILE A 150 -3.67 10.66 8.27
CA ILE A 150 -2.84 9.63 8.89
C ILE A 150 -2.99 9.71 10.42
N PRO A 151 -2.88 8.60 11.13
CA PRO A 151 -2.69 7.26 10.60
C PRO A 151 -3.94 6.72 9.90
N THR A 152 -3.77 5.94 8.83
CA THR A 152 -4.83 5.15 8.22
C THR A 152 -4.38 3.71 8.09
N ILE A 153 -5.16 2.78 8.62
CA ILE A 153 -4.90 1.34 8.61
C ILE A 153 -5.79 0.66 7.59
N PHE A 154 -5.20 -0.20 6.78
CA PHE A 154 -5.92 -1.17 5.96
C PHE A 154 -5.66 -2.57 6.47
N VAL A 155 -6.73 -3.35 6.60
CA VAL A 155 -6.67 -4.80 6.85
C VAL A 155 -7.17 -5.49 5.59
N VAL A 156 -6.30 -6.26 4.96
CA VAL A 156 -6.55 -6.94 3.70
C VAL A 156 -6.45 -8.44 3.93
N ASP A 157 -7.45 -9.20 3.48
CA ASP A 157 -7.45 -10.64 3.63
C ASP A 157 -6.50 -11.35 2.66
N LYS A 158 -6.35 -12.64 2.83
CA LYS A 158 -5.53 -13.52 1.97
C LYS A 158 -5.93 -13.51 0.48
N TYR A 159 -7.10 -13.00 0.14
CA TYR A 159 -7.59 -12.87 -1.24
C TYR A 159 -7.40 -11.47 -1.81
N GLY A 160 -6.79 -10.57 -1.06
CA GLY A 160 -6.56 -9.19 -1.46
C GLY A 160 -7.79 -8.28 -1.32
N VAL A 161 -8.81 -8.70 -0.55
CA VAL A 161 -10.01 -7.90 -0.28
C VAL A 161 -9.81 -7.09 0.99
N ILE A 162 -10.15 -5.81 0.93
CA ILE A 162 -10.13 -4.91 2.09
C ILE A 162 -11.24 -5.33 3.05
N GLN A 163 -10.88 -5.74 4.26
CA GLN A 163 -11.79 -6.17 5.30
C GLN A 163 -12.06 -5.08 6.34
N ASN A 164 -11.12 -4.16 6.50
CA ASN A 164 -11.29 -3.01 7.39
C ASN A 164 -10.45 -1.83 6.90
N ILE A 165 -10.97 -0.63 7.14
CA ILE A 165 -10.26 0.65 6.99
C ILE A 165 -10.51 1.45 8.26
N ARG A 166 -9.44 1.80 8.97
CA ARG A 166 -9.52 2.65 10.16
C ARG A 166 -8.74 3.93 9.92
N VAL A 167 -9.39 5.06 10.07
CA VAL A 167 -8.78 6.39 9.93
C VAL A 167 -8.65 7.01 11.30
N ALA A 168 -7.52 7.65 11.55
CA ALA A 168 -7.12 8.24 12.83
C ALA A 168 -6.85 7.20 13.94
N TYR A 169 -6.26 7.66 15.03
CA TYR A 169 -6.02 6.89 16.24
C TYR A 169 -6.59 7.66 17.42
N ASN A 170 -7.25 6.94 18.31
CA ASN A 170 -7.76 7.42 19.58
C ASN A 170 -7.27 6.49 20.69
N ASP A 171 -6.58 7.01 21.69
CA ASP A 171 -6.01 6.28 22.82
C ASP A 171 -7.03 5.85 23.87
N GLU A 172 -8.23 6.42 23.84
CA GLU A 172 -9.37 6.04 24.68
C GLU A 172 -10.04 4.73 24.23
N GLU A 173 -9.76 4.28 23.00
CA GLU A 173 -10.35 3.07 22.42
C GLU A 173 -9.50 1.81 22.69
N ASP A 174 -10.14 0.64 22.79
CA ASP A 174 -9.44 -0.65 22.86
C ASP A 174 -8.89 -1.06 21.49
N PHE A 175 -7.93 -0.27 21.00
CA PHE A 175 -7.29 -0.47 19.70
C PHE A 175 -6.76 -1.90 19.53
N VAL A 176 -6.07 -2.44 20.55
CA VAL A 176 -5.45 -3.77 20.49
C VAL A 176 -6.50 -4.87 20.40
N GLY A 177 -7.54 -4.78 21.21
CA GLY A 177 -8.63 -5.76 21.19
C GLY A 177 -9.44 -5.72 19.91
N GLU A 178 -9.79 -4.52 19.44
CA GLU A 178 -10.57 -4.35 18.21
C GLU A 178 -9.83 -4.84 16.98
N LEU A 179 -8.56 -4.43 16.79
CA LEU A 179 -7.76 -4.88 15.65
C LEU A 179 -7.52 -6.38 15.71
N SER A 180 -7.30 -6.93 16.92
CA SER A 180 -7.17 -8.38 17.11
C SER A 180 -8.43 -9.14 16.71
N LYS A 181 -9.63 -8.67 17.08
CA LYS A 181 -10.90 -9.29 16.67
C LYS A 181 -11.07 -9.32 15.15
N ILE A 182 -10.72 -8.23 14.48
CA ILE A 182 -10.77 -8.16 13.00
C ILE A 182 -9.84 -9.21 12.41
N ILE A 183 -8.58 -9.27 12.85
CA ILE A 183 -7.60 -10.24 12.36
C ILE A 183 -8.08 -11.68 12.59
N ASP A 184 -8.52 -12.01 13.80
CA ASP A 184 -8.98 -13.37 14.16
C ASP A 184 -10.20 -13.80 13.33
N SER A 185 -11.04 -12.87 12.90
CA SER A 185 -12.23 -13.18 12.09
C SER A 185 -11.94 -13.55 10.63
N ILE A 186 -10.72 -13.26 10.12
CA ILE A 186 -10.36 -13.43 8.71
C ILE A 186 -9.13 -14.33 8.47
N LEU A 187 -8.51 -14.81 9.53
CA LEU A 187 -7.41 -15.78 9.49
C LEU A 187 -7.92 -17.18 9.08
#